data_98bf2fb50f69e2f69890b33b25d71f20
#
_entry.id   98bf2fb50f69e2f69890b33b25d71f20
#
_cell.length_a   1.000
_cell.length_b   1.000
_cell.length_c   1.000
_cell.angle_alpha   90.00
_cell.angle_beta   90.00
_cell.angle_gamma   90.00
#
_symmetry.space_group_name_H-M   'P 1'
#
loop_
_entity.id
_entity.type
_entity.pdbx_description
1 polymer ?
#
loop_
_entity_poly.entity_id
_entity_poly.type
_entity_poly.pdbx_seq_one_letter_code
_entity_poly.pdbx_strand_id
1 'polypeptide(L)'
;LHLAIFIETIRREGFEFAVSRPEVIYREGKNGEQLEPIEQVFVEVHSDYLGAVQEMLGKRRAIMQAIHYGDDGTVYVTYLAPTRGLLGFRQPFLTATRGTGIFHTLFHDYELFKGNIDLQANGSLVALEGGTVTNHALTMLVQRGDFIVKPGEEVYAGQVVGRHRLAEGLLHGHH
;
A
#
# COMPACT_ATOMS: atom_id res chain seq x y z
N LEU A 1 12.35 -10.11 -5.30
CA LEU A 1 11.11 -9.62 -4.67
C LEU A 1 11.35 -9.36 -3.19
N HIS A 2 11.01 -8.17 -2.72
CA HIS A 2 11.21 -7.73 -1.34
C HIS A 2 9.87 -7.58 -0.60
N LEU A 3 8.78 -8.01 -1.24
CA LEU A 3 7.45 -8.09 -0.68
C LEU A 3 6.99 -9.54 -0.62
N ALA A 4 6.39 -9.91 0.49
CA ALA A 4 5.63 -11.16 0.63
C ALA A 4 4.14 -10.81 0.69
N ILE A 5 3.30 -11.66 0.09
CA ILE A 5 1.85 -11.52 0.16
C ILE A 5 1.32 -12.61 1.08
N PHE A 6 0.73 -12.18 2.19
CA PHE A 6 0.08 -13.07 3.13
C PHE A 6 -1.42 -13.10 2.88
N ILE A 7 -1.98 -14.29 2.91
CA ILE A 7 -3.41 -14.50 2.77
C ILE A 7 -3.92 -15.10 4.07
N GLU A 8 -4.86 -14.40 4.71
CA GLU A 8 -5.54 -14.86 5.90
C GLU A 8 -7.00 -15.15 5.56
N THR A 9 -7.49 -16.32 5.95
CA THR A 9 -8.88 -16.72 5.74
C THR A 9 -9.69 -16.42 6.99
N ILE A 10 -10.77 -15.68 6.83
CA ILE A 10 -11.74 -15.40 7.89
C ILE A 10 -13.03 -16.12 7.56
N ARG A 11 -13.47 -16.99 8.48
CA ARG A 11 -14.70 -17.76 8.35
C ARG A 11 -15.73 -17.22 9.33
N ARG A 12 -16.88 -16.75 8.82
CA ARG A 12 -17.98 -16.27 9.65
C ARG A 12 -19.31 -16.49 8.94
N GLU A 13 -20.27 -17.12 9.65
CA GLU A 13 -21.68 -17.24 9.24
C GLU A 13 -21.92 -17.76 7.80
N GLY A 14 -21.19 -18.79 7.40
CA GLY A 14 -21.31 -19.38 6.07
C GLY A 14 -20.56 -18.65 4.97
N PHE A 15 -19.87 -17.56 5.31
CA PHE A 15 -18.99 -16.83 4.37
C PHE A 15 -17.53 -17.04 4.73
N GLU A 16 -16.72 -17.25 3.69
CA GLU A 16 -15.27 -17.23 3.78
C GLU A 16 -14.72 -16.03 3.04
N PHE A 17 -13.86 -15.26 3.69
CA PHE A 17 -13.16 -14.12 3.12
C PHE A 17 -11.65 -14.36 3.20
N ALA A 18 -10.95 -14.09 2.09
CA ALA A 18 -9.50 -14.01 2.09
C ALA A 18 -9.07 -12.55 2.25
N VAL A 19 -8.17 -12.30 3.19
CA VAL A 19 -7.50 -11.01 3.36
C VAL A 19 -6.10 -11.14 2.79
N SER A 20 -5.81 -10.36 1.74
CA SER A 20 -4.49 -10.26 1.15
C SER A 20 -3.81 -8.99 1.65
N ARG A 21 -2.62 -9.12 2.22
CA ARG A 21 -1.81 -7.98 2.64
C ARG A 21 -0.37 -8.14 2.18
N PRO A 22 0.24 -7.10 1.61
CA PRO A 22 1.66 -7.12 1.32
C PRO A 22 2.46 -6.86 2.61
N GLU A 23 3.55 -7.59 2.79
CA GLU A 23 4.51 -7.34 3.85
C GLU A 23 5.92 -7.22 3.26
N VAL A 24 6.71 -6.33 3.86
CA VAL A 24 8.08 -6.08 3.46
C VAL A 24 9.01 -7.09 4.12
N ILE A 25 9.97 -7.61 3.37
CA ILE A 25 10.98 -8.53 3.88
C ILE A 25 12.15 -7.72 4.43
N TYR A 26 12.34 -7.78 5.75
CA TYR A 26 13.46 -7.14 6.46
C TYR A 26 14.66 -8.06 6.53
N ARG A 27 15.82 -7.46 6.77
CA ARG A 27 17.06 -8.18 7.06
C ARG A 27 17.67 -7.69 8.36
N GLU A 28 18.48 -8.54 8.98
CA GLU A 28 19.28 -8.18 10.14
C GLU A 28 20.69 -7.77 9.68
N GLY A 29 21.16 -6.64 10.18
CA GLY A 29 22.52 -6.17 9.92
C GLY A 29 23.56 -6.88 10.79
N LYS A 30 24.83 -6.56 10.57
CA LYS A 30 25.96 -7.20 11.25
C LYS A 30 25.96 -7.01 12.77
N ASN A 31 25.35 -5.93 13.25
CA ASN A 31 25.27 -5.59 14.67
C ASN A 31 23.86 -5.80 15.25
N GLY A 32 23.02 -6.59 14.57
CA GLY A 32 21.65 -6.87 14.99
C GLY A 32 20.65 -5.76 14.64
N GLU A 33 21.07 -4.71 13.90
CA GLU A 33 20.18 -3.66 13.47
C GLU A 33 19.18 -4.17 12.42
N GLN A 34 17.98 -3.61 12.42
CA GLN A 34 16.96 -3.90 11.40
C GLN A 34 17.27 -3.13 10.12
N LEU A 35 17.39 -3.87 9.02
CA LEU A 35 17.55 -3.31 7.68
C LEU A 35 16.25 -3.47 6.90
N GLU A 36 15.90 -2.45 6.14
CA GLU A 36 14.74 -2.46 5.25
C GLU A 36 15.15 -2.28 3.80
N PRO A 37 14.41 -2.88 2.85
CA PRO A 37 14.67 -2.67 1.43
C PRO A 37 14.31 -1.24 1.03
N ILE A 38 15.21 -0.63 0.27
CA ILE A 38 15.06 0.69 -0.31
C ILE A 38 14.93 0.56 -1.82
N GLU A 39 14.00 1.26 -2.40
CA GLU A 39 13.78 1.31 -3.83
C GLU A 39 14.11 2.69 -4.39
N GLN A 40 14.64 2.71 -5.60
CA GLN A 40 14.76 3.90 -6.39
C GLN A 40 13.44 4.12 -7.13
N VAL A 41 12.86 5.30 -6.97
CA VAL A 41 11.57 5.66 -7.55
C VAL A 41 11.79 6.71 -8.62
N PHE A 42 11.42 6.39 -9.84
CA PHE A 42 11.50 7.30 -10.99
C PHE A 42 10.10 7.86 -11.26
N VAL A 43 9.96 9.16 -11.18
CA VAL A 43 8.68 9.85 -11.34
C VAL A 43 8.74 10.79 -12.53
N GLU A 44 7.72 10.74 -13.35
CA GLU A 44 7.50 11.64 -14.49
C GLU A 44 6.12 12.28 -14.34
N VAL A 45 6.08 13.58 -14.09
CA VAL A 45 4.84 14.32 -13.88
C VAL A 45 4.91 15.70 -14.52
N HIS A 46 3.75 16.26 -14.83
CA HIS A 46 3.67 17.68 -15.17
C HIS A 46 4.02 18.56 -13.96
N SER A 47 4.66 19.69 -14.20
CA SER A 47 5.10 20.61 -13.14
C SER A 47 3.99 21.06 -12.20
N ASP A 48 2.75 21.13 -12.66
CA ASP A 48 1.58 21.49 -11.86
C ASP A 48 1.30 20.50 -10.71
N TYR A 49 1.72 19.25 -10.87
CA TYR A 49 1.49 18.18 -9.89
C TYR A 49 2.72 17.87 -9.02
N LEU A 50 3.85 18.53 -9.30
CA LEU A 50 5.10 18.24 -8.61
C LEU A 50 4.99 18.43 -7.09
N GLY A 51 4.39 19.52 -6.65
CA GLY A 51 4.24 19.82 -5.23
C GLY A 51 3.46 18.76 -4.47
N ALA A 52 2.34 18.29 -5.05
CA ALA A 52 1.52 17.25 -4.46
C ALA A 52 2.28 15.91 -4.37
N VAL A 53 3.02 15.55 -5.41
CA VAL A 53 3.81 14.32 -5.44
C VAL A 53 4.97 14.38 -4.44
N GLN A 54 5.65 15.50 -4.34
CA GLN A 54 6.73 15.71 -3.35
C GLN A 54 6.22 15.58 -1.90
N GLU A 55 5.08 16.18 -1.60
CA GLU A 55 4.47 16.06 -0.28
C GLU A 55 4.10 14.61 0.03
N MET A 56 3.49 13.94 -0.91
CA MET A 56 3.06 12.56 -0.77
C MET A 56 4.23 11.61 -0.52
N LEU A 57 5.30 11.73 -1.30
CA LEU A 57 6.50 10.93 -1.14
C LEU A 57 7.29 11.29 0.11
N GLY A 58 7.30 12.55 0.51
CA GLY A 58 7.94 12.98 1.76
C GLY A 58 7.33 12.32 3.00
N LYS A 59 6.00 12.19 3.05
CA LYS A 59 5.29 11.48 4.12
C LYS A 59 5.62 9.99 4.17
N ARG A 60 6.09 9.43 3.06
CA ARG A 60 6.47 8.03 2.90
C ARG A 60 7.96 7.77 3.09
N ARG A 61 8.67 8.74 3.67
CA ARG A 61 10.11 8.68 3.93
C ARG A 61 10.97 8.61 2.65
N ALA A 62 10.44 9.08 1.53
CA ALA A 62 11.23 9.21 0.31
C ALA A 62 12.16 10.42 0.40
N ILE A 63 13.37 10.26 -0.15
CA ILE A 63 14.38 11.31 -0.23
C ILE A 63 14.67 11.57 -1.70
N MET A 64 14.53 12.82 -2.14
CA MET A 64 14.85 13.22 -3.50
C MET A 64 16.36 13.10 -3.75
N GLN A 65 16.72 12.44 -4.84
CA GLN A 65 18.10 12.33 -5.29
C GLN A 65 18.43 13.27 -6.42
N ALA A 66 17.52 13.40 -7.38
CA ALA A 66 17.74 14.22 -8.58
C ALA A 66 16.41 14.74 -9.10
N ILE A 67 16.46 15.88 -9.74
CA ILE A 67 15.33 16.49 -10.45
C ILE A 67 15.81 17.07 -11.77
N HIS A 68 15.04 16.85 -12.82
CA HIS A 68 15.28 17.38 -14.14
C HIS A 68 13.99 17.95 -14.71
N TYR A 69 14.06 19.19 -15.18
CA TYR A 69 12.95 19.88 -15.82
C TYR A 69 13.04 19.75 -17.34
N GLY A 70 12.03 19.15 -17.94
CA GLY A 70 11.91 19.08 -19.39
C GLY A 70 11.39 20.38 -20.00
N ASP A 71 11.57 20.54 -21.30
CA ASP A 71 11.19 21.75 -22.04
C ASP A 71 9.66 21.88 -22.24
N ASP A 72 8.93 20.80 -22.08
CA ASP A 72 7.47 20.69 -22.29
C ASP A 72 6.64 20.83 -21.01
N GLY A 73 7.25 21.21 -19.89
CA GLY A 73 6.60 21.27 -18.58
C GLY A 73 6.59 19.93 -17.83
N THR A 74 7.16 18.88 -18.39
CA THR A 74 7.35 17.60 -17.70
C THR A 74 8.53 17.68 -16.75
N VAL A 75 8.38 17.12 -15.56
CA VAL A 75 9.44 17.05 -14.55
C VAL A 75 9.76 15.59 -14.27
N TYR A 76 11.03 15.29 -14.25
CA TYR A 76 11.58 13.95 -13.96
C TYR A 76 12.28 13.99 -12.62
N VAL A 77 11.81 13.20 -11.67
CA VAL A 77 12.35 13.18 -10.32
C VAL A 77 12.74 11.77 -9.94
N THR A 78 13.87 11.63 -9.29
CA THR A 78 14.34 10.36 -8.73
C THR A 78 14.38 10.46 -7.22
N TYR A 79 13.77 9.47 -6.55
CA TYR A 79 13.75 9.35 -5.10
C TYR A 79 14.36 8.03 -4.67
N LEU A 80 14.86 7.97 -3.45
CA LEU A 80 15.03 6.74 -2.69
C LEU A 80 13.95 6.66 -1.63
N ALA A 81 13.23 5.56 -1.60
CA ALA A 81 12.14 5.35 -0.65
C ALA A 81 12.14 3.92 -0.11
N PRO A 82 11.81 3.74 1.18
CA PRO A 82 11.62 2.38 1.69
C PRO A 82 10.45 1.70 0.97
N THR A 83 10.61 0.43 0.66
CA THR A 83 9.58 -0.37 -0.03
C THR A 83 8.23 -0.27 0.69
N ARG A 84 8.22 -0.33 2.02
CA ARG A 84 6.98 -0.18 2.83
C ARG A 84 6.31 1.17 2.63
N GLY A 85 7.06 2.23 2.33
CA GLY A 85 6.54 3.56 2.02
C GLY A 85 5.81 3.63 0.68
N LEU A 86 6.09 2.69 -0.22
CA LEU A 86 5.46 2.64 -1.54
C LEU A 86 4.19 1.77 -1.58
N LEU A 87 3.87 1.12 -0.48
CA LEU A 87 2.63 0.35 -0.38
C LEU A 87 1.42 1.28 -0.52
N GLY A 88 0.53 0.93 -1.45
CA GLY A 88 -0.66 1.72 -1.72
C GLY A 88 -0.40 3.10 -2.33
N PHE A 89 0.79 3.35 -2.89
CA PHE A 89 1.16 4.64 -3.48
C PHE A 89 0.50 4.89 -4.84
N ARG A 90 0.27 3.85 -5.63
CA ARG A 90 -0.20 3.99 -7.02
C ARG A 90 -1.50 4.79 -7.13
N GLN A 91 -2.51 4.44 -6.36
CA GLN A 91 -3.82 5.08 -6.46
C GLN A 91 -3.81 6.56 -6.05
N PRO A 92 -3.25 6.95 -4.89
CA PRO A 92 -3.09 8.37 -4.55
C PRO A 92 -2.26 9.14 -5.58
N PHE A 93 -1.22 8.52 -6.12
CA PHE A 93 -0.39 9.13 -7.15
C PHE A 93 -1.17 9.42 -8.44
N LEU A 94 -1.93 8.45 -8.92
CA LEU A 94 -2.78 8.64 -10.10
C LEU A 94 -3.85 9.69 -9.86
N THR A 95 -4.47 9.72 -8.69
CA THR A 95 -5.44 10.73 -8.32
C THR A 95 -4.82 12.13 -8.31
N ALA A 96 -3.65 12.29 -7.68
CA ALA A 96 -2.96 13.57 -7.59
C ALA A 96 -2.48 14.11 -8.94
N THR A 97 -2.19 13.22 -9.88
CA THR A 97 -1.70 13.56 -11.23
C THR A 97 -2.78 13.47 -12.30
N ARG A 98 -4.04 13.31 -11.90
CA ARG A 98 -5.19 13.12 -12.80
C ARG A 98 -4.98 12.02 -13.84
N GLY A 99 -4.33 10.93 -13.43
CA GLY A 99 -4.05 9.78 -14.28
C GLY A 99 -2.90 9.96 -15.27
N THR A 100 -2.23 11.11 -15.28
CA THR A 100 -1.17 11.42 -16.26
C THR A 100 0.23 11.10 -15.77
N GLY A 101 0.43 11.01 -14.47
CA GLY A 101 1.74 10.71 -13.89
C GLY A 101 2.18 9.29 -14.16
N ILE A 102 3.47 9.11 -14.30
CA ILE A 102 4.12 7.82 -14.51
C ILE A 102 5.16 7.64 -13.42
N PHE A 103 5.21 6.45 -12.83
CA PHE A 103 6.32 6.08 -11.97
C PHE A 103 6.67 4.61 -12.13
N HIS A 104 7.93 4.30 -11.87
CA HIS A 104 8.40 2.93 -11.74
C HIS A 104 9.48 2.86 -10.66
N THR A 105 9.71 1.67 -10.16
CA THR A 105 10.62 1.44 -9.05
C THR A 105 11.62 0.36 -9.39
N LEU A 106 12.83 0.50 -8.86
CA LEU A 106 13.88 -0.51 -8.90
C LEU A 106 14.44 -0.70 -7.51
N PHE A 107 14.71 -1.95 -7.15
CA PHE A 107 15.42 -2.23 -5.91
C PHE A 107 16.79 -1.53 -5.92
N HIS A 108 17.12 -0.85 -4.82
CA HIS A 108 18.38 -0.16 -4.65
C HIS A 108 19.31 -0.92 -3.73
N ASP A 109 18.97 -1.00 -2.45
CA ASP A 109 19.76 -1.67 -1.42
C ASP A 109 18.95 -1.83 -0.13
N TYR A 110 19.54 -2.53 0.85
CA TYR A 110 19.04 -2.54 2.21
C TYR A 110 19.72 -1.44 3.01
N GLU A 111 18.94 -0.69 3.77
CA GLU A 111 19.43 0.38 4.65
C GLU A 111 18.78 0.27 6.02
N LEU A 112 19.32 1.00 6.99
CA LEU A 112 18.74 1.07 8.32
C LEU A 112 17.29 1.52 8.27
N PHE A 113 16.46 0.93 9.11
CA PHE A 113 15.04 1.26 9.23
C PHE A 113 14.84 2.77 9.44
N LYS A 114 14.04 3.39 8.55
CA LYS A 114 13.86 4.85 8.49
C LYS A 114 12.85 5.42 9.49
N GLY A 115 12.26 4.57 10.33
CA GLY A 115 11.24 4.97 11.31
C GLY A 115 9.81 4.77 10.81
N ASN A 116 8.86 5.10 11.66
CA ASN A 116 7.46 4.86 11.40
C ASN A 116 6.94 5.72 10.24
N ILE A 117 6.09 5.12 9.43
CA ILE A 117 5.33 5.78 8.38
C ILE A 117 3.86 5.52 8.67
N ASP A 118 3.08 6.61 8.78
CA ASP A 118 1.63 6.54 8.92
C ASP A 118 0.99 6.19 7.57
N LEU A 119 1.03 4.92 7.22
CA LEU A 119 0.33 4.39 6.07
C LEU A 119 -0.76 3.44 6.54
N GLN A 120 -1.98 3.71 6.13
CA GLN A 120 -3.02 2.70 6.17
C GLN A 120 -2.68 1.65 5.13
N ALA A 121 -2.04 0.58 5.54
CA ALA A 121 -1.82 -0.56 4.67
C ALA A 121 -3.17 -1.25 4.43
N ASN A 122 -3.69 -1.12 3.23
CA ASN A 122 -4.98 -1.67 2.83
C ASN A 122 -4.77 -2.97 2.06
N GLY A 123 -5.25 -4.08 2.60
CA GLY A 123 -5.44 -5.31 1.86
C GLY A 123 -6.83 -5.36 1.21
N SER A 124 -7.00 -6.21 0.22
CA SER A 124 -8.33 -6.46 -0.37
C SER A 124 -9.02 -7.61 0.36
N LEU A 125 -10.29 -7.42 0.68
CA LEU A 125 -11.18 -8.48 1.14
C LEU A 125 -11.84 -9.12 -0.07
N VAL A 126 -11.69 -10.42 -0.20
CA VAL A 126 -12.20 -11.18 -1.34
C VAL A 126 -13.14 -12.26 -0.84
N ALA A 127 -14.31 -12.41 -1.45
CA ALA A 127 -15.22 -13.50 -1.15
C ALA A 127 -14.62 -14.83 -1.64
N LEU A 128 -14.54 -15.83 -0.77
CA LEU A 128 -14.07 -17.17 -1.15
C LEU A 128 -15.15 -18.01 -1.78
N GLU A 129 -16.42 -17.77 -1.41
CA GLU A 129 -17.59 -18.43 -1.94
C GLU A 129 -18.63 -17.42 -2.37
N GLY A 130 -19.48 -17.81 -3.30
CA GLY A 130 -20.64 -17.00 -3.70
C GLY A 130 -21.72 -17.05 -2.63
N GLY A 131 -22.47 -15.99 -2.49
CA GLY A 131 -23.57 -15.92 -1.52
C GLY A 131 -24.18 -14.54 -1.46
N THR A 132 -25.17 -14.39 -0.58
CA THR A 132 -25.83 -13.10 -0.35
C THR A 132 -25.21 -12.40 0.85
N VAL A 133 -24.85 -11.14 0.69
CA VAL A 133 -24.30 -10.31 1.77
C VAL A 133 -25.38 -10.01 2.82
N THR A 134 -25.12 -10.32 4.08
CA THR A 134 -26.02 -10.03 5.18
C THR A 134 -25.56 -8.82 5.98
N ASN A 135 -26.51 -8.08 6.58
CA ASN A 135 -26.20 -6.99 7.51
C ASN A 135 -25.27 -7.43 8.64
N HIS A 136 -25.52 -8.63 9.15
CA HIS A 136 -24.73 -9.17 10.25
C HIS A 136 -23.28 -9.44 9.85
N ALA A 137 -23.06 -10.02 8.67
CA ALA A 137 -21.70 -10.23 8.16
C ALA A 137 -20.94 -8.91 8.01
N LEU A 138 -21.57 -7.87 7.46
CA LEU A 138 -20.94 -6.54 7.32
C LEU A 138 -20.66 -5.90 8.68
N THR A 139 -21.58 -6.00 9.65
CA THR A 139 -21.38 -5.44 11.00
C THR A 139 -20.21 -6.10 11.72
N MET A 140 -20.04 -7.41 11.58
CA MET A 140 -18.94 -8.14 12.19
C MET A 140 -17.57 -7.77 11.59
N LEU A 141 -17.53 -7.38 10.32
CA LEU A 141 -16.30 -7.12 9.58
C LEU A 141 -15.96 -5.63 9.45
N VAL A 142 -16.90 -4.73 9.75
CA VAL A 142 -16.73 -3.28 9.60
C VAL A 142 -15.54 -2.70 10.36
N GLN A 143 -15.19 -3.31 11.49
CA GLN A 143 -14.03 -2.90 12.28
C GLN A 143 -12.68 -3.22 11.58
N ARG A 144 -12.69 -4.11 10.59
CA ARG A 144 -11.51 -4.59 9.89
C ARG A 144 -11.31 -3.96 8.51
N GLY A 145 -12.30 -3.25 8.00
CA GLY A 145 -12.18 -2.65 6.68
C GLY A 145 -13.39 -1.86 6.23
N ASP A 146 -13.26 -1.29 5.06
CA ASP A 146 -14.33 -0.60 4.35
C ASP A 146 -14.90 -1.54 3.28
N PHE A 147 -16.22 -1.68 3.24
CA PHE A 147 -16.90 -2.54 2.29
C PHE A 147 -17.49 -1.74 1.14
N ILE A 148 -17.35 -2.29 -0.07
CA ILE A 148 -17.93 -1.74 -1.29
C ILE A 148 -19.22 -2.44 -1.69
N VAL A 149 -19.60 -3.52 -1.00
CA VAL A 149 -20.84 -4.28 -1.21
C VAL A 149 -21.89 -3.90 -0.16
N LYS A 150 -23.16 -4.04 -0.52
CA LYS A 150 -24.30 -3.68 0.33
C LYS A 150 -24.99 -4.96 0.83
N PRO A 151 -25.72 -4.88 1.96
CA PRO A 151 -26.57 -5.98 2.42
C PRO A 151 -27.61 -6.37 1.35
N GLY A 152 -27.80 -7.67 1.14
CA GLY A 152 -28.70 -8.21 0.14
C GLY A 152 -28.09 -8.38 -1.25
N GLU A 153 -26.88 -7.87 -1.47
CA GLU A 153 -26.16 -8.04 -2.73
C GLU A 153 -25.61 -9.45 -2.84
N GLU A 154 -25.72 -10.06 -4.01
CA GLU A 154 -25.08 -11.34 -4.28
C GLU A 154 -23.64 -11.15 -4.71
N VAL A 155 -22.74 -11.94 -4.16
CA VAL A 155 -21.31 -11.95 -4.49
C VAL A 155 -20.89 -13.31 -5.04
N TYR A 156 -19.91 -13.32 -5.91
CA TYR A 156 -19.31 -14.53 -6.45
C TYR A 156 -17.93 -14.78 -5.84
N ALA A 157 -17.49 -16.03 -5.88
CA ALA A 157 -16.16 -16.39 -5.41
C ALA A 157 -15.08 -15.62 -6.17
N GLY A 158 -14.14 -15.01 -5.46
CA GLY A 158 -13.09 -14.17 -6.03
C GLY A 158 -13.46 -12.69 -6.18
N GLN A 159 -14.70 -12.30 -5.91
CA GLN A 159 -15.11 -10.90 -5.96
C GLN A 159 -14.47 -10.09 -4.82
N VAL A 160 -13.92 -8.92 -5.16
CA VAL A 160 -13.44 -7.96 -4.16
C VAL A 160 -14.66 -7.30 -3.50
N VAL A 161 -14.79 -7.46 -2.19
CA VAL A 161 -15.96 -6.98 -1.42
C VAL A 161 -15.61 -5.81 -0.50
N GLY A 162 -14.33 -5.50 -0.31
CA GLY A 162 -13.91 -4.41 0.55
C GLY A 162 -12.40 -4.25 0.60
N ARG A 163 -11.96 -3.34 1.46
CA ARG A 163 -10.55 -3.07 1.76
C ARG A 163 -10.31 -3.30 3.25
N HIS A 164 -9.28 -4.05 3.56
CA HIS A 164 -8.86 -4.29 4.93
C HIS A 164 -8.04 -3.11 5.44
N ARG A 165 -8.37 -2.61 6.63
CA ARG A 165 -7.55 -1.65 7.37
C ARG A 165 -6.72 -2.42 8.39
N LEU A 166 -5.40 -2.24 8.36
CA LEU A 166 -4.56 -2.71 9.46
C LEU A 166 -4.79 -1.79 10.67
N ALA A 167 -5.17 -2.37 11.80
CA ALA A 167 -5.25 -1.62 13.04
C ALA A 167 -3.84 -1.14 13.44
N GLU A 168 -3.73 0.13 13.85
CA GLU A 168 -2.47 0.78 14.24
C GLU A 168 -1.69 0.04 15.34
N GLY A 169 -2.31 -0.91 16.03
CA GLY A 169 -1.71 -1.63 17.15
C GLY A 169 -0.79 -2.79 16.81
N LEU A 170 -0.71 -3.21 15.55
CA LEU A 170 0.13 -4.38 15.17
C LEU A 170 1.57 -4.02 14.78
N LEU A 171 1.89 -2.73 14.68
CA LEU A 171 3.25 -2.26 14.38
C LEU A 171 4.11 -2.06 15.64
N HIS A 172 3.57 -2.28 16.84
CA HIS A 172 4.28 -2.08 18.11
C HIS A 172 4.59 -3.38 18.87
N GLY A 173 4.61 -4.48 18.21
CA GLY A 173 4.91 -5.76 18.82
C GLY A 173 6.22 -6.36 18.35
N HIS A 174 7.33 -5.98 18.95
CA HIS A 174 8.32 -6.82 19.62
C HIS A 174 9.62 -6.05 19.84
N HIS A 175 9.79 -5.69 21.09
CA HIS A 175 11.11 -5.45 21.67
C HIS A 175 11.86 -6.76 21.77
#